data_7c066a607e8b962db2bf85ff5188038c
#
_entry.id   7c066a607e8b962db2bf85ff5188038c
#
_cell.length_a   1.000
_cell.length_b   1.000
_cell.length_c   1.000
_cell.angle_alpha   90.00
_cell.angle_beta   90.00
_cell.angle_gamma   90.00
#
_symmetry.space_group_name_H-M   'P 1'
#
loop_
_entity.id
_entity.type
_entity.pdbx_description
1 polymer ?
#
loop_
_entity_poly.entity_id
_entity_poly.type
_entity_poly.pdbx_seq_one_letter_code
_entity_poly.pdbx_strand_id
1 'polypeptide(L)'
;MNKTIFACLVAFTLTLPVAAKADEPIARFDGGIGAQPLRAGGQVNDVFGVPPGGRPWVISRLIADVNGRRITVDGRGLVLAGGNNIGTGGGQSVRARLFCGGVPSDSTLVALEDNGDFRIDSALNPPPPRPCATPVLLIVSGGGSWFAAGIPRD
;
A
#
# COMPACT_ATOMS: atom_id res chain seq x y z
N MET A 1 -68.34 -17.95 -40.04
CA MET A 1 -67.24 -16.99 -40.19
C MET A 1 -66.60 -16.80 -38.83
N ASN A 2 -65.55 -17.61 -38.54
CA ASN A 2 -64.84 -17.55 -37.25
C ASN A 2 -63.64 -16.62 -37.38
N LYS A 3 -63.63 -15.51 -36.58
CA LYS A 3 -62.50 -14.64 -36.45
C LYS A 3 -61.70 -15.06 -35.24
N THR A 4 -60.59 -15.71 -35.50
CA THR A 4 -59.55 -16.02 -34.45
C THR A 4 -58.70 -14.82 -34.21
N ILE A 5 -58.75 -14.24 -32.99
CA ILE A 5 -57.91 -13.15 -32.55
C ILE A 5 -56.65 -13.76 -31.94
N PHE A 6 -55.48 -13.57 -32.57
CA PHE A 6 -54.16 -13.90 -32.02
C PHE A 6 -53.73 -12.78 -31.09
N ALA A 7 -53.69 -13.06 -29.80
CA ALA A 7 -53.08 -12.15 -28.81
C ALA A 7 -51.57 -12.41 -28.77
N CYS A 8 -50.78 -11.43 -29.25
CA CYS A 8 -49.32 -11.42 -29.09
C CYS A 8 -48.97 -11.01 -27.65
N LEU A 9 -48.51 -11.95 -26.84
CA LEU A 9 -47.90 -11.67 -25.56
C LEU A 9 -46.46 -11.19 -25.82
N VAL A 10 -46.19 -9.90 -25.61
CA VAL A 10 -44.86 -9.36 -25.61
C VAL A 10 -44.27 -9.53 -24.18
N ALA A 11 -43.38 -10.48 -24.01
CA ALA A 11 -42.63 -10.66 -22.77
C ALA A 11 -41.57 -9.58 -22.64
N PHE A 12 -41.79 -8.61 -21.75
CA PHE A 12 -40.79 -7.61 -21.37
C PHE A 12 -39.81 -8.27 -20.41
N THR A 13 -38.61 -8.62 -20.88
CA THR A 13 -37.50 -9.03 -20.02
C THR A 13 -36.89 -7.82 -19.39
N LEU A 14 -37.15 -7.59 -18.10
CA LEU A 14 -36.43 -6.62 -17.28
C LEU A 14 -34.98 -7.12 -17.05
N THR A 15 -34.03 -6.57 -17.79
CA THR A 15 -32.62 -6.71 -17.47
C THR A 15 -32.29 -5.74 -16.35
N LEU A 16 -32.15 -6.24 -15.11
CA LEU A 16 -31.64 -5.49 -14.00
C LEU A 16 -30.15 -5.18 -14.26
N PRO A 17 -29.71 -3.93 -14.13
CA PRO A 17 -28.29 -3.62 -14.20
C PRO A 17 -27.59 -4.32 -13.02
N VAL A 18 -26.64 -5.21 -13.33
CA VAL A 18 -25.70 -5.74 -12.33
C VAL A 18 -24.86 -4.55 -11.91
N ALA A 19 -25.11 -4.01 -10.70
CA ALA A 19 -24.26 -3.02 -10.11
C ALA A 19 -22.85 -3.64 -9.97
N ALA A 20 -21.87 -3.10 -10.73
CA ALA A 20 -20.48 -3.46 -10.56
C ALA A 20 -20.10 -3.16 -9.10
N LYS A 21 -19.81 -4.19 -8.30
CA LYS A 21 -19.22 -4.01 -6.96
C LYS A 21 -17.95 -3.20 -7.17
N ALA A 22 -17.87 -2.04 -6.53
CA ALA A 22 -16.61 -1.33 -6.40
C ALA A 22 -15.61 -2.32 -5.81
N ASP A 23 -14.43 -2.47 -6.45
CA ASP A 23 -13.40 -3.39 -6.00
C ASP A 23 -13.03 -3.04 -4.55
N GLU A 24 -13.38 -3.91 -3.61
CA GLU A 24 -12.93 -3.76 -2.22
C GLU A 24 -11.41 -3.79 -2.21
N PRO A 25 -10.76 -2.91 -1.41
CA PRO A 25 -9.31 -2.93 -1.27
C PRO A 25 -8.83 -4.32 -0.86
N ILE A 26 -7.79 -4.81 -1.52
CA ILE A 26 -7.19 -6.10 -1.17
C ILE A 26 -6.31 -6.02 0.08
N ALA A 27 -5.91 -4.81 0.48
CA ALA A 27 -5.21 -4.52 1.73
C ALA A 27 -5.40 -3.04 2.10
N ARG A 28 -5.49 -2.77 3.39
CA ARG A 28 -5.57 -1.42 3.98
C ARG A 28 -4.59 -1.29 5.13
N PHE A 29 -4.04 -0.08 5.28
CA PHE A 29 -3.13 0.24 6.38
C PHE A 29 -3.51 1.60 6.96
N ASP A 30 -3.53 1.71 8.29
CA ASP A 30 -3.78 2.96 9.00
C ASP A 30 -2.88 3.03 10.24
N GLY A 31 -1.96 3.97 10.21
CA GLY A 31 -0.86 4.07 11.15
C GLY A 31 0.45 3.54 10.60
N GLY A 32 1.54 3.95 11.21
CA GLY A 32 2.88 3.57 10.79
C GLY A 32 3.84 3.38 11.97
N ILE A 33 4.80 2.51 11.78
CA ILE A 33 5.88 2.23 12.71
C ILE A 33 7.18 2.63 12.03
N GLY A 34 7.92 3.57 12.63
CA GLY A 34 9.24 3.99 12.14
C GLY A 34 10.29 2.91 12.38
N ALA A 35 11.25 2.79 11.46
CA ALA A 35 12.32 1.82 11.54
C ALA A 35 13.31 2.15 12.66
N GLN A 36 13.68 1.13 13.44
CA GLN A 36 14.76 1.19 14.42
C GLN A 36 15.89 0.26 13.99
N PRO A 37 17.12 0.73 13.83
CA PRO A 37 18.26 -0.09 13.42
C PRO A 37 18.77 -0.93 14.60
N LEU A 38 17.91 -1.76 15.20
CA LEU A 38 18.24 -2.57 16.35
C LEU A 38 19.09 -3.76 15.93
N ARG A 39 20.18 -4.01 16.68
CA ARG A 39 21.03 -5.19 16.60
C ARG A 39 21.22 -5.75 18.00
N ALA A 40 20.17 -6.31 18.59
CA ALA A 40 20.24 -6.96 19.90
C ALA A 40 20.51 -8.45 19.72
N GLY A 41 21.57 -8.98 20.34
CA GLY A 41 21.87 -10.42 20.32
C GLY A 41 22.11 -11.03 18.94
N GLY A 42 22.60 -10.24 17.98
CA GLY A 42 22.79 -10.68 16.59
C GLY A 42 21.52 -10.69 15.74
N GLN A 43 20.37 -10.28 16.30
CA GLN A 43 19.11 -10.15 15.56
C GLN A 43 19.15 -8.83 14.77
N VAL A 44 18.90 -8.92 13.47
CA VAL A 44 18.72 -7.77 12.60
C VAL A 44 17.23 -7.51 12.47
N ASN A 45 16.79 -6.23 12.50
CA ASN A 45 15.39 -5.85 12.31
C ASN A 45 15.00 -5.89 10.82
N ASP A 46 15.27 -7.00 10.17
CA ASP A 46 14.93 -7.22 8.76
C ASP A 46 13.47 -7.68 8.63
N VAL A 47 12.79 -7.15 7.60
CA VAL A 47 11.44 -7.59 7.24
C VAL A 47 11.49 -8.24 5.86
N PHE A 48 11.27 -9.54 5.77
CA PHE A 48 11.42 -10.33 4.53
C PHE A 48 12.75 -10.08 3.80
N GLY A 49 13.85 -9.97 4.55
CA GLY A 49 15.16 -9.70 4.00
C GLY A 49 15.44 -8.24 3.62
N VAL A 50 14.49 -7.32 3.88
CA VAL A 50 14.69 -5.88 3.71
C VAL A 50 15.26 -5.31 5.01
N PRO A 51 16.50 -4.78 5.02
CA PRO A 51 17.10 -4.25 6.24
C PRO A 51 16.48 -2.90 6.62
N PRO A 52 16.48 -2.53 7.91
CA PRO A 52 16.09 -1.19 8.34
C PRO A 52 17.10 -0.15 7.88
N GLY A 53 16.68 1.11 7.80
CA GLY A 53 17.58 2.24 7.64
C GLY A 53 18.65 2.26 8.73
N GLY A 54 19.87 2.69 8.39
CA GLY A 54 21.00 2.71 9.34
C GLY A 54 20.86 3.70 10.50
N ARG A 55 19.82 4.53 10.49
CA ARG A 55 19.43 5.45 11.55
C ARG A 55 17.97 5.22 11.94
N PRO A 56 17.55 5.57 13.17
CA PRO A 56 16.14 5.48 13.54
C PRO A 56 15.30 6.47 12.75
N TRP A 57 14.09 6.02 12.39
CA TRP A 57 13.08 6.81 11.71
C TRP A 57 11.79 6.84 12.53
N VAL A 58 11.06 7.91 12.45
CA VAL A 58 9.70 8.05 12.97
C VAL A 58 8.76 8.47 11.85
N ILE A 59 7.49 8.14 12.01
CA ILE A 59 6.42 8.57 11.10
C ILE A 59 5.22 9.01 11.92
N SER A 60 4.64 10.16 11.57
CA SER A 60 3.48 10.71 12.29
C SER A 60 2.16 10.12 11.80
N ARG A 61 2.05 9.84 10.51
CA ARG A 61 0.86 9.27 9.87
C ARG A 61 1.25 8.47 8.65
N LEU A 62 0.57 7.33 8.49
CA LEU A 62 0.63 6.52 7.28
C LEU A 62 -0.75 5.96 7.01
N ILE A 63 -1.31 6.26 5.85
CA ILE A 63 -2.54 5.65 5.35
C ILE A 63 -2.23 5.09 3.98
N ALA A 64 -2.62 3.85 3.74
CA ALA A 64 -2.47 3.23 2.44
C ALA A 64 -3.65 2.31 2.11
N ASP A 65 -4.07 2.37 0.84
CA ASP A 65 -5.08 1.49 0.26
C ASP A 65 -4.52 0.82 -0.99
N VAL A 66 -4.77 -0.49 -1.10
CA VAL A 66 -4.38 -1.28 -2.27
C VAL A 66 -5.62 -1.80 -2.96
N ASN A 67 -5.88 -1.32 -4.16
CA ASN A 67 -6.99 -1.71 -5.02
C ASN A 67 -6.46 -2.38 -6.29
N GLY A 68 -6.63 -3.69 -6.36
CA GLY A 68 -6.07 -4.44 -7.47
C GLY A 68 -4.54 -4.35 -7.49
N ARG A 69 -4.00 -3.74 -8.54
CA ARG A 69 -2.56 -3.47 -8.67
C ARG A 69 -2.18 -2.02 -8.38
N ARG A 70 -3.15 -1.16 -8.00
CA ARG A 70 -2.90 0.24 -7.66
C ARG A 70 -2.75 0.40 -6.17
N ILE A 71 -1.73 1.14 -5.75
CA ILE A 71 -1.54 1.55 -4.36
C ILE A 71 -1.59 3.07 -4.26
N THR A 72 -2.31 3.55 -3.24
CA THR A 72 -2.25 4.95 -2.81
C THR A 72 -1.69 5.00 -1.40
N VAL A 73 -0.74 5.91 -1.15
CA VAL A 73 -0.16 6.12 0.18
C VAL A 73 -0.14 7.62 0.47
N ASP A 74 -0.62 8.01 1.64
CA ASP A 74 -0.44 9.34 2.25
C ASP A 74 0.42 9.17 3.50
N GLY A 75 1.68 9.60 3.42
CA GLY A 75 2.64 9.57 4.53
C GLY A 75 2.96 10.97 5.01
N ARG A 76 3.02 11.14 6.33
CA ARG A 76 3.32 12.42 6.96
C ARG A 76 4.39 12.27 8.04
N GLY A 77 5.35 13.19 8.04
CA GLY A 77 6.36 13.27 9.07
C GLY A 77 7.25 12.03 9.16
N LEU A 78 7.60 11.42 8.02
CA LEU A 78 8.62 10.38 7.96
C LEU A 78 9.99 11.06 8.01
N VAL A 79 10.54 11.16 9.20
CA VAL A 79 11.79 11.90 9.44
C VAL A 79 12.79 11.07 10.24
N LEU A 80 14.06 11.44 10.11
CA LEU A 80 15.13 10.89 10.91
C LEU A 80 14.91 11.21 12.41
N ALA A 81 15.01 10.19 13.25
CA ALA A 81 14.91 10.29 14.70
C ALA A 81 16.29 10.27 15.38
N GLY A 82 17.36 10.43 14.63
CA GLY A 82 18.73 10.47 15.14
C GLY A 82 19.74 10.98 14.11
N GLY A 83 20.90 11.38 14.59
CA GLY A 83 21.98 11.96 13.80
C GLY A 83 21.84 13.47 13.58
N ASN A 84 22.79 14.05 12.81
CA ASN A 84 22.86 15.51 12.63
C ASN A 84 21.71 16.10 11.80
N ASN A 85 20.95 15.24 11.08
CA ASN A 85 19.79 15.63 10.24
C ASN A 85 18.47 15.26 10.91
N ILE A 86 18.46 15.08 12.24
CA ILE A 86 17.24 14.75 12.99
C ILE A 86 16.09 15.70 12.62
N GLY A 87 14.89 15.16 12.46
CA GLY A 87 13.69 15.93 12.13
C GLY A 87 13.52 16.24 10.65
N THR A 88 14.37 15.71 9.76
CA THR A 88 14.26 15.89 8.31
C THR A 88 14.10 14.58 7.56
N GLY A 89 13.61 14.65 6.34
CA GLY A 89 13.54 13.51 5.39
C GLY A 89 14.91 13.07 4.84
N GLY A 90 15.99 13.80 5.18
CA GLY A 90 17.36 13.45 4.80
C GLY A 90 17.64 13.41 3.30
N GLY A 91 16.86 14.11 2.48
CA GLY A 91 17.02 14.12 1.02
C GLY A 91 16.76 12.76 0.35
N GLN A 92 15.95 11.89 0.97
CA GLN A 92 15.67 10.54 0.48
C GLN A 92 14.54 10.52 -0.56
N SER A 93 14.50 9.44 -1.33
CA SER A 93 13.32 9.04 -2.10
C SER A 93 12.82 7.71 -1.57
N VAL A 94 11.51 7.52 -1.61
CA VAL A 94 10.86 6.34 -1.04
C VAL A 94 9.87 5.70 -2.04
N ARG A 95 9.60 4.43 -1.84
CA ARG A 95 8.55 3.67 -2.52
C ARG A 95 7.79 2.82 -1.51
N ALA A 96 6.58 2.46 -1.85
CA ALA A 96 5.85 1.42 -1.14
C ALA A 96 6.28 0.04 -1.66
N ARG A 97 6.55 -0.88 -0.74
CA ARG A 97 6.75 -2.30 -1.01
C ARG A 97 5.70 -3.08 -0.24
N LEU A 98 4.79 -3.70 -0.98
CA LEU A 98 3.76 -4.56 -0.42
C LEU A 98 4.23 -6.02 -0.52
N PHE A 99 4.16 -6.74 0.59
CA PHE A 99 4.31 -8.18 0.61
C PHE A 99 2.95 -8.84 0.79
N CYS A 100 2.61 -9.79 -0.08
CA CYS A 100 1.43 -10.64 0.02
C CYS A 100 1.91 -12.09 0.12
N GLY A 101 1.80 -12.71 1.30
CA GLY A 101 2.37 -14.04 1.54
C GLY A 101 3.88 -14.10 1.31
N GLY A 102 4.60 -13.01 1.61
CA GLY A 102 6.04 -12.90 1.39
C GLY A 102 6.46 -12.52 -0.04
N VAL A 103 5.52 -12.41 -0.99
CA VAL A 103 5.81 -11.99 -2.38
C VAL A 103 5.80 -10.47 -2.48
N PRO A 104 6.92 -9.82 -2.89
CA PRO A 104 7.01 -8.36 -2.96
C PRO A 104 6.40 -7.78 -4.23
N SER A 105 5.81 -6.60 -4.10
CA SER A 105 5.32 -5.75 -5.19
C SER A 105 5.68 -4.31 -4.89
N ASP A 106 6.34 -3.62 -5.79
CA ASP A 106 6.88 -2.27 -5.57
C ASP A 106 6.10 -1.20 -6.33
N SER A 107 5.92 -0.04 -5.71
CA SER A 107 5.51 1.19 -6.38
C SER A 107 6.68 1.89 -7.07
N THR A 108 6.39 2.96 -7.81
CA THR A 108 7.43 3.90 -8.25
C THR A 108 8.03 4.67 -7.06
N LEU A 109 9.27 5.17 -7.23
CA LEU A 109 9.91 6.06 -6.26
C LEU A 109 9.29 7.45 -6.32
N VAL A 110 9.14 8.08 -5.15
CA VAL A 110 8.77 9.49 -5.00
C VAL A 110 9.77 10.19 -4.08
N ALA A 111 9.96 11.48 -4.24
CA ALA A 111 10.79 12.26 -3.33
C ALA A 111 10.13 12.34 -1.94
N LEU A 112 10.95 12.23 -0.89
CA LEU A 112 10.56 12.52 0.47
C LEU A 112 10.83 14.01 0.73
N GLU A 113 9.79 14.76 1.13
CA GLU A 113 9.93 16.17 1.48
C GLU A 113 10.79 16.34 2.75
N ASP A 114 11.36 17.50 2.95
CA ASP A 114 12.22 17.75 4.13
C ASP A 114 11.47 17.58 5.46
N ASN A 115 10.17 17.90 5.49
CA ASN A 115 9.29 17.67 6.63
C ASN A 115 8.83 16.21 6.80
N GLY A 116 9.26 15.33 5.90
CA GLY A 116 8.90 13.91 5.91
C GLY A 116 7.56 13.57 5.26
N ASP A 117 6.94 14.50 4.54
CA ASP A 117 5.71 14.23 3.82
C ASP A 117 5.99 13.58 2.46
N PHE A 118 5.13 12.65 2.07
CA PHE A 118 5.19 12.01 0.75
C PHE A 118 3.83 11.47 0.36
N ARG A 119 3.61 11.37 -0.95
CA ARG A 119 2.41 10.73 -1.51
C ARG A 119 2.80 9.80 -2.65
N ILE A 120 2.25 8.60 -2.62
CA ILE A 120 2.40 7.61 -3.67
C ILE A 120 1.02 7.34 -4.26
N ASP A 121 0.94 7.33 -5.58
CA ASP A 121 -0.23 6.91 -6.34
C ASP A 121 0.27 6.24 -7.61
N SER A 122 0.44 4.93 -7.57
CA SER A 122 1.06 4.18 -8.65
C SER A 122 0.59 2.75 -8.77
N ALA A 123 0.90 2.12 -9.89
CA ALA A 123 0.76 0.67 -10.04
C ALA A 123 1.88 -0.04 -9.27
N LEU A 124 1.54 -1.17 -8.66
CA LEU A 124 2.49 -2.12 -8.09
C LEU A 124 3.05 -3.04 -9.19
N ASN A 125 4.33 -3.27 -9.16
CA ASN A 125 5.03 -4.16 -10.09
C ASN A 125 6.00 -5.09 -9.33
N PRO A 126 5.91 -6.43 -9.52
CA PRO A 126 4.83 -7.13 -10.22
C PRO A 126 3.46 -6.91 -9.57
N PRO A 127 2.32 -7.22 -10.26
CA PRO A 127 1.01 -7.17 -9.64
C PRO A 127 0.96 -8.08 -8.41
N PRO A 128 0.37 -7.62 -7.27
CA PRO A 128 0.28 -8.44 -6.08
C PRO A 128 -0.62 -9.65 -6.30
N PRO A 129 -0.32 -10.81 -5.68
CA PRO A 129 -1.19 -11.98 -5.73
C PRO A 129 -2.56 -11.69 -5.10
N ARG A 130 -3.59 -12.38 -5.58
CA ARG A 130 -4.96 -12.29 -5.06
C ARG A 130 -5.45 -13.68 -4.64
N PRO A 131 -5.94 -13.83 -3.42
CA PRO A 131 -5.98 -12.85 -2.34
C PRO A 131 -4.59 -12.46 -1.84
N CYS A 132 -4.45 -11.25 -1.26
CA CYS A 132 -3.22 -10.82 -0.59
C CYS A 132 -3.19 -11.43 0.82
N ALA A 133 -2.54 -12.56 0.97
CA ALA A 133 -2.42 -13.21 2.28
C ALA A 133 -1.41 -12.45 3.15
N THR A 134 -1.74 -12.27 4.44
CA THR A 134 -0.85 -11.65 5.43
C THR A 134 -0.12 -10.40 4.89
N PRO A 135 -0.86 -9.33 4.53
CA PRO A 135 -0.26 -8.16 3.90
C PRO A 135 0.71 -7.43 4.85
N VAL A 136 1.90 -7.12 4.36
CA VAL A 136 2.88 -6.28 5.04
C VAL A 136 3.29 -5.15 4.11
N LEU A 137 3.15 -3.92 4.57
CA LEU A 137 3.56 -2.73 3.83
C LEU A 137 4.82 -2.14 4.43
N LEU A 138 5.83 -1.92 3.60
CA LEU A 138 7.02 -1.16 3.96
C LEU A 138 7.12 0.10 3.10
N ILE A 139 7.61 1.18 3.70
CA ILE A 139 8.11 2.36 2.99
C ILE A 139 9.63 2.20 2.90
N VAL A 140 10.11 1.98 1.68
CA VAL A 140 11.49 1.57 1.40
C VAL A 140 12.22 2.70 0.66
N SER A 141 13.45 2.97 1.06
CA SER A 141 14.31 3.95 0.38
C SER A 141 14.71 3.50 -1.02
N GLY A 142 15.19 4.42 -1.85
CA GLY A 142 15.82 4.09 -3.12
C GLY A 142 17.00 3.12 -3.01
N GLY A 143 17.69 3.12 -1.86
CA GLY A 143 18.80 2.21 -1.55
C GLY A 143 18.38 0.83 -1.03
N GLY A 144 17.09 0.57 -0.83
CA GLY A 144 16.58 -0.75 -0.45
C GLY A 144 16.43 -1.00 1.06
N SER A 145 16.56 0.01 1.91
CA SER A 145 16.30 -0.10 3.35
C SER A 145 14.90 0.40 3.69
N TRP A 146 14.20 -0.25 4.64
CA TRP A 146 12.90 0.22 5.08
C TRP A 146 13.02 1.32 6.14
N PHE A 147 12.14 2.33 6.05
CA PHE A 147 12.07 3.48 6.94
C PHE A 147 10.81 3.48 7.81
N ALA A 148 9.74 2.93 7.30
CA ALA A 148 8.50 2.72 8.04
C ALA A 148 7.76 1.48 7.58
N ALA A 149 6.92 0.93 8.47
CA ALA A 149 5.98 -0.15 8.16
C ALA A 149 4.54 0.33 8.41
N GLY A 150 3.61 -0.07 7.55
CA GLY A 150 2.19 0.19 7.73
C GLY A 150 1.56 -0.77 8.74
N ILE A 151 0.61 -0.28 9.53
CA ILE A 151 -0.20 -1.09 10.44
C ILE A 151 -1.41 -1.60 9.66
N PRO A 152 -1.57 -2.92 9.46
CA PRO A 152 -2.73 -3.47 8.76
C PRO A 152 -4.03 -3.12 9.46
N ARG A 153 -5.08 -2.89 8.66
CA ARG A 153 -6.43 -2.64 9.15
C ARG A 153 -7.39 -3.64 8.50
N ASP A 154 -8.22 -4.24 9.32
CA ASP A 154 -9.32 -5.12 8.92
C ASP A 154 -10.51 -4.33 8.34
#